data_66e858c55388ac046f61325f52be6add
#
_entry.id   66e858c55388ac046f61325f52be6add
#
_cell.length_a   1.000
_cell.length_b   1.000
_cell.length_c   1.000
_cell.angle_alpha   90.00
_cell.angle_beta   90.00
_cell.angle_gamma   90.00
#
_symmetry.space_group_name_H-M   'P 1'
#
loop_
_entity.id
_entity.type
_entity.pdbx_description
1 polymer ?
#
loop_
_entity_poly.entity_id
_entity_poly.type
_entity_poly.pdbx_seq_one_letter_code
_entity_poly.pdbx_strand_id
1 'polypeptide(L)'
;MATNHAAPDPHAGQWYVAAFGNELKAGRTLVKTIADQEIVFWRTDDDGGSVHAASAVCPHWGGPLGEGKVTTDGTLTCPWHGWQFRNGFCLDRPRLKLPRYLAHDDGILLWVRLPWDVDDYTAPPLQARPANAMRFWFDIHVDSDVYHVQENYLDFLHPAEYHTAVFQTCEYLGREGEINLVELGYKMPFGKSLITRTRVWAPSPWQVRNEVFGGLAVGMVIESHLTPINAEHTLIHE
;
A
#
# COMPACT_ATOMS: atom_id res chain seq x y z
N MET A 1 27.81 -26.64 -14.55
CA MET A 1 26.46 -26.50 -14.02
C MET A 1 26.14 -25.00 -13.96
N ALA A 2 25.30 -24.51 -14.85
CA ALA A 2 24.91 -23.10 -14.83
C ALA A 2 23.97 -22.89 -13.63
N THR A 3 24.39 -22.11 -12.66
CA THR A 3 23.51 -21.62 -11.60
C THR A 3 22.50 -20.67 -12.23
N ASN A 4 21.28 -21.16 -12.38
CA ASN A 4 20.15 -20.35 -12.82
C ASN A 4 19.83 -19.39 -11.67
N HIS A 5 20.50 -18.23 -11.63
CA HIS A 5 20.10 -17.15 -10.77
C HIS A 5 18.84 -16.57 -11.39
N ALA A 6 17.66 -16.94 -10.87
CA ALA A 6 16.46 -16.20 -11.14
C ALA A 6 16.73 -14.73 -10.82
N ALA A 7 16.23 -13.81 -11.65
CA ALA A 7 16.32 -12.39 -11.35
C ALA A 7 15.72 -12.15 -9.95
N PRO A 8 16.31 -11.26 -9.15
CA PRO A 8 15.76 -10.96 -7.83
C PRO A 8 14.32 -10.46 -7.99
N ASP A 9 13.43 -10.92 -7.10
CA ASP A 9 12.05 -10.46 -7.06
C ASP A 9 12.04 -8.94 -6.84
N PRO A 10 11.52 -8.15 -7.80
CA PRO A 10 11.53 -6.69 -7.69
C PRO A 10 10.68 -6.15 -6.54
N HIS A 11 9.81 -6.97 -5.99
CA HIS A 11 8.93 -6.63 -4.86
C HIS A 11 9.55 -6.97 -3.50
N ALA A 12 10.63 -7.76 -3.50
CA ALA A 12 11.28 -8.19 -2.28
C ALA A 12 11.84 -6.99 -1.48
N GLY A 13 11.55 -6.95 -0.19
CA GLY A 13 11.99 -5.86 0.69
C GLY A 13 11.23 -4.55 0.53
N GLN A 14 10.27 -4.46 -0.37
CA GLN A 14 9.47 -3.26 -0.56
C GLN A 14 8.30 -3.18 0.43
N TRP A 15 7.95 -1.95 0.81
CA TRP A 15 6.75 -1.65 1.58
C TRP A 15 5.58 -1.32 0.67
N TYR A 16 4.43 -1.91 0.98
CA TYR A 16 3.16 -1.65 0.30
C TYR A 16 2.07 -1.31 1.30
N VAL A 17 1.10 -0.52 0.89
CA VAL A 17 -0.14 -0.35 1.63
C VAL A 17 -1.03 -1.55 1.32
N ALA A 18 -1.43 -2.29 2.35
CA ALA A 18 -2.28 -3.47 2.21
C ALA A 18 -3.77 -3.11 2.30
N ALA A 19 -4.10 -2.12 3.13
CA ALA A 19 -5.48 -1.74 3.44
C ALA A 19 -5.52 -0.40 4.18
N PHE A 20 -6.70 0.13 4.40
CA PHE A 20 -6.91 1.14 5.42
C PHE A 20 -6.91 0.51 6.82
N GLY A 21 -6.29 1.15 7.80
CA GLY A 21 -6.11 0.60 9.14
C GLY A 21 -7.43 0.23 9.83
N ASN A 22 -8.53 0.90 9.49
CA ASN A 22 -9.87 0.64 10.03
C ASN A 22 -10.54 -0.64 9.47
N GLU A 23 -10.01 -1.24 8.40
CA GLU A 23 -10.49 -2.51 7.86
C GLU A 23 -10.12 -3.68 8.78
N LEU A 24 -8.96 -3.62 9.44
CA LEU A 24 -8.49 -4.65 10.36
C LEU A 24 -8.97 -4.37 11.79
N LYS A 25 -9.99 -5.10 12.22
CA LYS A 25 -10.52 -5.01 13.57
C LYS A 25 -9.75 -5.90 14.54
N ALA A 26 -9.67 -5.47 15.81
CA ALA A 26 -9.10 -6.27 16.88
C ALA A 26 -9.74 -7.66 16.98
N GLY A 27 -8.93 -8.70 17.21
CA GLY A 27 -9.39 -10.10 17.28
C GLY A 27 -9.89 -10.66 15.94
N ARG A 28 -9.69 -9.95 14.83
CA ARG A 28 -10.10 -10.36 13.48
C ARG A 28 -8.90 -10.56 12.56
N THR A 29 -9.15 -11.30 11.51
CA THR A 29 -8.24 -11.48 10.39
C THR A 29 -8.69 -10.66 9.19
N LEU A 30 -7.73 -10.24 8.35
CA LEU A 30 -7.94 -9.63 7.06
C LEU A 30 -6.98 -10.30 6.07
N VAL A 31 -7.45 -10.69 4.90
CA VAL A 31 -6.59 -11.25 3.85
C VAL A 31 -6.51 -10.27 2.69
N LYS A 32 -5.29 -10.04 2.21
CA LYS A 32 -5.01 -9.25 1.01
C LYS A 32 -3.99 -10.00 0.14
N THR A 33 -4.11 -9.84 -1.16
CA THR A 33 -3.13 -10.33 -2.13
C THR A 33 -2.21 -9.19 -2.53
N ILE A 34 -0.90 -9.39 -2.43
CA ILE A 34 0.12 -8.41 -2.82
C ILE A 34 1.22 -9.15 -3.56
N ALA A 35 1.50 -8.76 -4.80
CA ALA A 35 2.48 -9.40 -5.67
C ALA A 35 2.31 -10.93 -5.71
N ASP A 36 1.10 -11.40 -6.01
CA ASP A 36 0.69 -12.81 -6.04
C ASP A 36 0.80 -13.56 -4.69
N GLN A 37 1.08 -12.87 -3.59
CA GLN A 37 1.18 -13.46 -2.26
C GLN A 37 -0.07 -13.18 -1.45
N GLU A 38 -0.77 -14.25 -1.03
CA GLU A 38 -1.89 -14.12 -0.10
C GLU A 38 -1.36 -13.96 1.34
N ILE A 39 -1.64 -12.79 1.93
CA ILE A 39 -1.16 -12.39 3.24
C ILE A 39 -2.34 -12.24 4.19
N VAL A 40 -2.30 -12.93 5.32
CA VAL A 40 -3.24 -12.74 6.42
C VAL A 40 -2.66 -11.74 7.41
N PHE A 41 -3.45 -10.73 7.73
CA PHE A 41 -3.21 -9.76 8.80
C PHE A 41 -4.12 -10.06 9.97
N TRP A 42 -3.65 -9.82 11.19
CA TRP A 42 -4.48 -9.84 12.38
C TRP A 42 -3.96 -8.85 13.41
N ARG A 43 -4.87 -8.44 14.29
CA ARG A 43 -4.60 -7.49 15.36
C ARG A 43 -4.93 -8.11 16.69
N THR A 44 -4.07 -7.95 17.66
CA THR A 44 -4.29 -8.40 19.05
C THR A 44 -5.16 -7.40 19.81
N ASP A 45 -5.91 -7.89 20.79
CA ASP A 45 -6.75 -7.05 21.64
C ASP A 45 -5.97 -6.43 22.81
N ASP A 46 -4.92 -7.11 23.27
CA ASP A 46 -4.25 -6.87 24.56
C ASP A 46 -3.01 -5.99 24.48
N ASP A 47 -2.44 -5.80 23.28
CA ASP A 47 -1.15 -5.12 23.09
C ASP A 47 -1.30 -3.76 22.34
N GLY A 48 -2.33 -3.00 22.72
CA GLY A 48 -2.57 -1.69 22.09
C GLY A 48 -2.80 -1.75 20.58
N GLY A 49 -3.18 -2.92 20.07
CA GLY A 49 -3.51 -3.12 18.68
C GLY A 49 -2.32 -3.45 17.78
N SER A 50 -1.28 -4.11 18.28
CA SER A 50 -0.17 -4.63 17.45
C SER A 50 -0.68 -5.42 16.25
N VAL A 51 -0.11 -5.13 15.09
CA VAL A 51 -0.47 -5.76 13.83
C VAL A 51 0.57 -6.82 13.47
N HIS A 52 0.07 -7.97 13.05
CA HIS A 52 0.86 -9.08 12.57
C HIS A 52 0.48 -9.41 11.13
N ALA A 53 1.43 -9.92 10.37
CA ALA A 53 1.22 -10.40 9.01
C ALA A 53 1.98 -11.70 8.75
N ALA A 54 1.34 -12.62 8.03
CA ALA A 54 1.94 -13.89 7.64
C ALA A 54 1.30 -14.41 6.34
N SER A 55 1.87 -15.48 5.77
CA SER A 55 1.20 -16.22 4.69
C SER A 55 -0.21 -16.61 5.10
N ALA A 56 -1.19 -16.38 4.24
CA ALA A 56 -2.58 -16.79 4.48
C ALA A 56 -2.77 -18.31 4.37
N VAL A 57 -1.74 -19.04 3.93
CA VAL A 57 -1.78 -20.49 3.69
C VAL A 57 -1.11 -21.22 4.82
N CYS A 58 -1.88 -22.08 5.52
CA CYS A 58 -1.34 -22.91 6.59
C CYS A 58 -0.29 -23.90 6.06
N PRO A 59 0.93 -23.96 6.63
CA PRO A 59 2.00 -24.83 6.14
C PRO A 59 1.74 -26.33 6.38
N HIS A 60 0.66 -26.70 7.06
CA HIS A 60 0.28 -28.10 7.25
C HIS A 60 -0.28 -28.67 5.94
N TRP A 61 -1.51 -28.27 5.56
CA TRP A 61 -2.22 -28.74 4.36
C TRP A 61 -2.94 -27.62 3.62
N GLY A 62 -2.41 -26.41 3.66
CA GLY A 62 -2.96 -25.31 2.88
C GLY A 62 -4.26 -24.71 3.44
N GLY A 63 -4.59 -24.95 4.71
CA GLY A 63 -5.80 -24.38 5.29
C GLY A 63 -5.81 -22.85 5.28
N PRO A 64 -6.97 -22.19 5.03
CA PRO A 64 -7.08 -20.74 4.90
C PRO A 64 -6.99 -20.05 6.27
N LEU A 65 -5.83 -19.49 6.59
CA LEU A 65 -5.59 -18.81 7.87
C LEU A 65 -6.41 -17.53 8.04
N GLY A 66 -6.89 -16.97 6.93
CA GLY A 66 -7.82 -15.83 6.96
C GLY A 66 -9.19 -16.14 7.60
N GLU A 67 -9.59 -17.41 7.65
CA GLU A 67 -10.79 -17.88 8.35
C GLU A 67 -10.48 -18.33 9.78
N GLY A 68 -9.25 -18.15 10.21
CA GLY A 68 -8.75 -18.54 11.52
C GLY A 68 -9.31 -17.69 12.67
N LYS A 69 -9.05 -18.15 13.88
CA LYS A 69 -9.40 -17.42 15.11
C LYS A 69 -8.14 -16.78 15.70
N VAL A 70 -8.27 -15.54 16.11
CA VAL A 70 -7.23 -14.81 16.83
C VAL A 70 -7.59 -14.78 18.31
N THR A 71 -6.64 -15.14 19.15
CA THR A 71 -6.76 -15.04 20.61
C THR A 71 -6.13 -13.73 21.12
N THR A 72 -6.44 -13.37 22.34
CA THR A 72 -5.95 -12.12 22.97
C THR A 72 -4.44 -12.05 23.06
N ASP A 73 -3.74 -13.18 23.15
CA ASP A 73 -2.27 -13.26 23.17
C ASP A 73 -1.64 -13.23 21.76
N GLY A 74 -2.42 -12.92 20.71
CA GLY A 74 -1.95 -12.82 19.32
C GLY A 74 -1.75 -14.16 18.61
N THR A 75 -2.23 -15.27 19.19
CA THR A 75 -2.17 -16.57 18.54
C THR A 75 -3.23 -16.69 17.45
N LEU A 76 -2.81 -17.02 16.23
CA LEU A 76 -3.68 -17.33 15.10
C LEU A 76 -3.90 -18.85 15.02
N THR A 77 -5.16 -19.30 15.03
CA THR A 77 -5.52 -20.70 14.99
C THR A 77 -6.10 -21.08 13.63
N CYS A 78 -5.51 -22.09 12.99
CA CYS A 78 -5.99 -22.61 11.70
C CYS A 78 -7.39 -23.24 11.85
N PRO A 79 -8.35 -22.91 10.95
CA PRO A 79 -9.72 -23.40 11.06
C PRO A 79 -9.86 -24.90 10.77
N TRP A 80 -8.92 -25.50 10.01
CA TRP A 80 -9.04 -26.91 9.63
C TRP A 80 -8.66 -27.89 10.75
N HIS A 81 -7.43 -27.73 11.31
CA HIS A 81 -6.91 -28.71 12.26
C HIS A 81 -6.51 -28.10 13.62
N GLY A 82 -6.86 -26.84 13.86
CA GLY A 82 -6.59 -26.17 15.13
C GLY A 82 -5.13 -25.84 15.40
N TRP A 83 -4.24 -25.97 14.39
CA TRP A 83 -2.84 -25.60 14.59
C TRP A 83 -2.70 -24.13 14.90
N GLN A 84 -1.88 -23.84 15.88
CA GLN A 84 -1.71 -22.51 16.45
C GLN A 84 -0.37 -21.90 16.02
N PHE A 85 -0.41 -20.65 15.61
CA PHE A 85 0.75 -19.90 15.17
C PHE A 85 0.90 -18.62 15.99
N ARG A 86 2.11 -18.39 16.51
CA ARG A 86 2.48 -17.16 17.20
C ARG A 86 3.90 -16.78 16.83
N ASN A 87 4.10 -15.51 16.50
CA ASN A 87 5.40 -14.98 16.03
C ASN A 87 6.02 -15.81 14.89
N GLY A 88 5.21 -16.37 13.99
CA GLY A 88 5.66 -17.18 12.86
C GLY A 88 6.05 -18.63 13.20
N PHE A 89 5.88 -19.06 14.44
CA PHE A 89 6.14 -20.43 14.86
C PHE A 89 4.84 -21.17 15.08
N CYS A 90 4.79 -22.43 14.63
CA CYS A 90 3.71 -23.34 14.99
C CYS A 90 3.94 -23.85 16.42
N LEU A 91 2.98 -23.61 17.32
CA LEU A 91 3.08 -24.02 18.72
C LEU A 91 2.99 -25.54 18.85
N ASP A 92 2.19 -26.19 17.99
CA ASP A 92 2.01 -27.65 17.97
C ASP A 92 3.20 -28.39 17.33
N ARG A 93 3.92 -27.73 16.45
CA ARG A 93 5.06 -28.27 15.68
C ARG A 93 6.15 -27.22 15.51
N PRO A 94 7.03 -27.01 16.50
CA PRO A 94 8.01 -25.89 16.49
C PRO A 94 8.98 -25.86 15.32
N ARG A 95 9.14 -26.98 14.60
CA ARG A 95 9.97 -27.04 13.37
C ARG A 95 9.27 -26.44 12.15
N LEU A 96 7.95 -26.34 12.18
CA LEU A 96 7.17 -25.69 11.12
C LEU A 96 7.09 -24.19 11.38
N LYS A 97 7.47 -23.42 10.37
CA LYS A 97 7.41 -21.96 10.39
C LYS A 97 6.31 -21.50 9.46
N LEU A 98 5.56 -20.53 9.90
CA LEU A 98 4.66 -19.74 9.05
C LEU A 98 5.47 -18.56 8.52
N PRO A 99 5.63 -18.40 7.19
CA PRO A 99 6.28 -17.22 6.64
C PRO A 99 5.63 -15.94 7.17
N ARG A 100 6.44 -15.07 7.76
CA ARG A 100 6.00 -13.80 8.34
C ARG A 100 6.41 -12.64 7.45
N TYR A 101 5.63 -11.59 7.54
CA TYR A 101 5.90 -10.30 6.93
C TYR A 101 6.00 -9.24 8.02
N LEU A 102 6.79 -8.19 7.79
CA LEU A 102 6.72 -7.01 8.65
C LEU A 102 5.42 -6.27 8.35
N ALA A 103 4.71 -5.87 9.39
CA ALA A 103 3.51 -5.07 9.28
C ALA A 103 3.60 -3.83 10.16
N HIS A 104 2.97 -2.75 9.74
CA HIS A 104 2.91 -1.50 10.47
C HIS A 104 1.54 -0.84 10.23
N ASP A 105 0.95 -0.29 11.29
CA ASP A 105 -0.25 0.53 11.22
C ASP A 105 0.13 1.96 11.62
N ASP A 106 -0.01 2.91 10.71
CA ASP A 106 0.29 4.31 10.96
C ASP A 106 -0.92 5.10 11.50
N GLY A 107 -2.01 4.40 11.82
CA GLY A 107 -3.30 4.95 12.27
C GLY A 107 -4.27 5.30 11.14
N ILE A 108 -3.82 5.23 9.88
CA ILE A 108 -4.63 5.44 8.67
C ILE A 108 -4.48 4.27 7.72
N LEU A 109 -3.24 3.87 7.45
CA LEU A 109 -2.87 2.85 6.49
C LEU A 109 -2.22 1.65 7.19
N LEU A 110 -2.57 0.47 6.72
CA LEU A 110 -1.96 -0.79 7.09
C LEU A 110 -0.88 -1.13 6.07
N TRP A 111 0.36 -1.14 6.51
CA TRP A 111 1.54 -1.41 5.70
C TRP A 111 2.03 -2.83 5.85
N VAL A 112 2.61 -3.37 4.78
CA VAL A 112 3.32 -4.64 4.80
C VAL A 112 4.60 -4.54 3.99
N ARG A 113 5.66 -5.17 4.50
CA ARG A 113 6.91 -5.34 3.76
C ARG A 113 7.03 -6.78 3.31
N LEU A 114 7.20 -6.97 2.00
CA LEU A 114 7.46 -8.29 1.46
C LEU A 114 8.87 -8.78 1.88
N PRO A 115 9.05 -10.09 2.12
CA PRO A 115 10.29 -10.58 2.69
C PRO A 115 11.46 -10.40 1.71
N TRP A 116 12.58 -9.92 2.25
CA TRP A 116 13.87 -9.95 1.58
C TRP A 116 14.88 -10.60 2.50
N ASP A 117 15.18 -9.93 3.58
CA ASP A 117 15.96 -10.44 4.69
C ASP A 117 15.27 -9.98 5.97
N VAL A 118 14.92 -10.93 6.84
CA VAL A 118 14.08 -10.65 8.01
C VAL A 118 14.80 -9.84 9.09
N ASP A 119 16.12 -9.75 9.04
CA ASP A 119 16.92 -9.07 10.07
C ASP A 119 17.10 -7.56 9.80
N ASP A 120 16.69 -7.07 8.61
CA ASP A 120 16.75 -5.65 8.26
C ASP A 120 15.38 -4.98 8.41
N TYR A 121 15.13 -4.41 9.59
CA TYR A 121 13.96 -3.58 9.82
C TYR A 121 14.20 -2.16 9.32
N THR A 122 13.66 -1.85 8.15
CA THR A 122 13.46 -0.47 7.71
C THR A 122 12.01 -0.07 7.96
N ALA A 123 11.78 1.13 8.49
CA ALA A 123 10.43 1.66 8.67
C ALA A 123 9.75 1.90 7.31
N PRO A 124 8.40 1.84 7.22
CA PRO A 124 7.70 2.25 6.00
C PRO A 124 7.99 3.72 5.66
N PRO A 125 7.93 4.12 4.37
CA PRO A 125 8.27 5.46 3.92
C PRO A 125 7.13 6.46 4.22
N LEU A 126 6.87 6.68 5.51
CA LEU A 126 5.82 7.55 5.98
C LEU A 126 6.10 9.01 5.62
N GLN A 127 5.07 9.70 5.16
CA GLN A 127 5.11 11.12 4.88
C GLN A 127 4.35 11.93 5.95
N ALA A 128 4.83 13.14 6.24
CA ALA A 128 4.14 14.04 7.16
C ALA A 128 2.76 14.43 6.58
N ARG A 129 1.71 14.28 7.38
CA ARG A 129 0.33 14.64 7.03
C ARG A 129 -0.15 15.82 7.86
N PRO A 130 -0.96 16.74 7.28
CA PRO A 130 -1.52 17.85 8.04
C PRO A 130 -2.34 17.36 9.24
N ALA A 131 -2.07 17.89 10.44
CA ALA A 131 -2.64 17.38 11.69
C ALA A 131 -4.18 17.55 11.78
N ASN A 132 -4.72 18.65 11.25
CA ASN A 132 -6.14 19.02 11.37
C ASN A 132 -6.86 18.99 10.01
N ALA A 133 -6.41 18.17 9.07
CA ALA A 133 -7.03 18.04 7.75
C ALA A 133 -8.29 17.18 7.83
N MET A 134 -9.30 17.57 7.05
CA MET A 134 -10.36 16.64 6.67
C MET A 134 -9.76 15.59 5.76
N ARG A 135 -10.08 14.33 5.98
CA ARG A 135 -9.48 13.21 5.26
C ARG A 135 -10.57 12.43 4.56
N PHE A 136 -10.26 12.06 3.33
CA PHE A 136 -11.03 11.11 2.53
C PHE A 136 -10.07 10.04 2.06
N TRP A 137 -10.55 8.82 1.91
CA TRP A 137 -9.79 7.71 1.37
C TRP A 137 -10.70 6.81 0.55
N PHE A 138 -10.16 6.27 -0.49
CA PHE A 138 -10.84 5.35 -1.39
C PHE A 138 -9.83 4.48 -2.13
N ASP A 139 -10.33 3.37 -2.69
CA ASP A 139 -9.55 2.44 -3.47
C ASP A 139 -9.90 2.56 -4.96
N ILE A 140 -8.88 2.45 -5.81
CA ILE A 140 -9.03 2.38 -7.26
C ILE A 140 -8.41 1.07 -7.74
N HIS A 141 -9.21 0.22 -8.38
CA HIS A 141 -8.72 -0.97 -9.06
C HIS A 141 -8.36 -0.66 -10.49
N VAL A 142 -7.15 -0.99 -10.90
CA VAL A 142 -6.64 -0.74 -12.25
C VAL A 142 -6.19 -2.05 -12.89
N ASP A 143 -6.71 -2.35 -14.07
CA ASP A 143 -6.32 -3.51 -14.87
C ASP A 143 -5.03 -3.17 -15.65
N SER A 144 -3.94 -3.00 -14.92
CA SER A 144 -2.59 -2.74 -15.42
C SER A 144 -1.56 -3.10 -14.36
N ASP A 145 -0.35 -3.41 -14.79
CA ASP A 145 0.77 -3.60 -13.87
C ASP A 145 1.17 -2.29 -13.17
N VAL A 146 1.79 -2.45 -12.01
CA VAL A 146 2.13 -1.32 -11.13
C VAL A 146 3.11 -0.32 -11.76
N TYR A 147 3.98 -0.75 -12.67
CA TYR A 147 4.95 0.13 -13.33
C TYR A 147 4.27 1.08 -14.29
N HIS A 148 3.36 0.59 -15.13
CA HIS A 148 2.57 1.45 -16.03
C HIS A 148 1.67 2.40 -15.25
N VAL A 149 1.09 1.94 -14.13
CA VAL A 149 0.33 2.83 -13.25
C VAL A 149 1.21 3.93 -12.68
N GLN A 150 2.43 3.60 -12.23
CA GLN A 150 3.39 4.59 -11.73
C GLN A 150 3.79 5.58 -12.82
N GLU A 151 4.12 5.10 -14.03
CA GLU A 151 4.46 5.95 -15.18
C GLU A 151 3.32 6.93 -15.48
N ASN A 152 2.06 6.46 -15.47
CA ASN A 152 0.90 7.30 -15.69
C ASN A 152 0.77 8.41 -14.62
N TYR A 153 1.00 8.09 -13.35
CA TYR A 153 0.96 9.08 -12.26
C TYR A 153 2.07 10.13 -12.34
N LEU A 154 3.20 9.80 -12.98
CA LEU A 154 4.34 10.69 -13.15
C LEU A 154 4.39 11.38 -14.52
N ASP A 155 3.51 11.03 -15.44
CA ASP A 155 3.32 11.77 -16.70
C ASP A 155 2.40 12.97 -16.47
N PHE A 156 3.01 14.13 -16.23
CA PHE A 156 2.28 15.35 -15.89
C PHE A 156 1.55 15.99 -17.08
N LEU A 157 1.83 15.56 -18.31
CA LEU A 157 1.21 16.17 -19.49
C LEU A 157 -0.06 15.44 -19.91
N HIS A 158 -0.18 14.14 -19.64
CA HIS A 158 -1.32 13.33 -20.06
C HIS A 158 -2.68 13.85 -19.57
N PRO A 159 -2.83 14.48 -18.36
CA PRO A 159 -4.16 14.89 -17.89
C PRO A 159 -4.87 15.84 -18.85
N ALA A 160 -4.16 16.78 -19.45
CA ALA A 160 -4.76 17.74 -20.39
C ALA A 160 -5.09 17.11 -21.75
N GLU A 161 -4.43 16.03 -22.15
CA GLU A 161 -4.63 15.36 -23.42
C GLU A 161 -5.65 14.23 -23.35
N TYR A 162 -5.61 13.44 -22.29
CA TYR A 162 -6.45 12.22 -22.16
C TYR A 162 -7.66 12.42 -21.23
N HIS A 163 -7.56 13.27 -20.21
CA HIS A 163 -8.66 13.54 -19.30
C HIS A 163 -9.34 14.89 -19.59
N THR A 164 -9.56 15.15 -20.88
CA THR A 164 -10.09 16.44 -21.38
C THR A 164 -11.48 16.80 -20.87
N ALA A 165 -12.20 15.89 -20.25
CA ALA A 165 -13.48 16.18 -19.58
C ALA A 165 -13.29 17.00 -18.29
N VAL A 166 -12.14 16.84 -17.63
CA VAL A 166 -11.81 17.45 -16.34
C VAL A 166 -10.75 18.53 -16.50
N PHE A 167 -9.66 18.24 -17.21
CA PHE A 167 -8.54 19.13 -17.36
C PHE A 167 -8.62 19.93 -18.66
N GLN A 168 -8.22 21.20 -18.61
CA GLN A 168 -8.13 22.10 -19.76
C GLN A 168 -6.67 22.32 -20.15
N THR A 169 -5.79 22.47 -19.16
CA THR A 169 -4.35 22.71 -19.34
C THR A 169 -3.57 21.95 -18.31
N CYS A 170 -2.36 21.56 -18.70
CA CYS A 170 -1.34 21.08 -17.80
C CYS A 170 -0.01 21.68 -18.24
N GLU A 171 0.69 22.36 -17.33
CA GLU A 171 1.95 23.04 -17.61
C GLU A 171 3.00 22.62 -16.58
N TYR A 172 4.16 22.21 -17.09
CA TYR A 172 5.32 21.94 -16.25
C TYR A 172 6.03 23.25 -15.93
N LEU A 173 6.08 23.62 -14.65
CA LEU A 173 6.65 24.88 -14.18
C LEU A 173 8.13 24.77 -13.82
N GLY A 174 8.65 23.55 -13.69
CA GLY A 174 10.04 23.31 -13.31
C GLY A 174 10.19 22.29 -12.18
N ARG A 175 11.38 22.26 -11.56
CA ARG A 175 11.73 21.25 -10.56
C ARG A 175 12.50 21.85 -9.38
N GLU A 176 12.18 21.40 -8.17
CA GLU A 176 12.88 21.68 -6.92
C GLU A 176 13.45 20.37 -6.35
N GLY A 177 14.72 20.05 -6.61
CA GLY A 177 15.29 18.75 -6.25
C GLY A 177 14.56 17.60 -6.96
N GLU A 178 13.96 16.69 -6.21
CA GLU A 178 13.15 15.57 -6.73
C GLU A 178 11.67 15.93 -6.93
N ILE A 179 11.27 17.15 -6.56
CA ILE A 179 9.89 17.61 -6.60
C ILE A 179 9.62 18.34 -7.93
N ASN A 180 8.65 17.87 -8.69
CA ASN A 180 8.18 18.52 -9.90
C ASN A 180 7.09 19.55 -9.56
N LEU A 181 7.13 20.69 -10.24
CA LEU A 181 6.13 21.75 -10.10
C LEU A 181 5.25 21.76 -11.34
N VAL A 182 3.95 21.62 -11.13
CA VAL A 182 2.96 21.49 -12.21
C VAL A 182 1.81 22.44 -11.95
N GLU A 183 1.34 23.11 -13.01
CA GLU A 183 0.10 23.87 -12.99
C GLU A 183 -0.99 23.09 -13.74
N LEU A 184 -2.11 22.87 -13.08
CA LEU A 184 -3.28 22.17 -13.62
C LEU A 184 -4.45 23.15 -13.73
N GLY A 185 -4.99 23.25 -14.94
CA GLY A 185 -6.20 23.99 -15.22
C GLY A 185 -7.41 23.04 -15.34
N TYR A 186 -8.35 23.18 -14.44
CA TYR A 186 -9.60 22.40 -14.45
C TYR A 186 -10.68 23.11 -15.24
N LYS A 187 -11.47 22.36 -16.01
CA LYS A 187 -12.64 22.90 -16.72
C LYS A 187 -13.74 23.22 -15.73
N MET A 188 -14.25 24.44 -15.82
CA MET A 188 -15.40 24.90 -15.07
C MET A 188 -16.54 25.27 -16.00
N PRO A 189 -17.79 25.23 -15.52
CA PRO A 189 -18.94 25.74 -16.28
C PRO A 189 -18.69 27.16 -16.78
N PHE A 190 -19.27 27.51 -17.93
CA PHE A 190 -19.19 28.81 -18.57
C PHE A 190 -17.79 29.22 -19.05
N GLY A 191 -16.93 28.22 -19.39
CA GLY A 191 -15.61 28.48 -20.00
C GLY A 191 -14.56 29.06 -19.05
N LYS A 192 -14.80 29.07 -17.75
CA LYS A 192 -13.80 29.44 -16.74
C LYS A 192 -12.86 28.29 -16.49
N SER A 193 -11.62 28.58 -16.12
CA SER A 193 -10.65 27.61 -15.64
C SER A 193 -10.40 27.84 -14.18
N LEU A 194 -10.24 26.76 -13.47
CA LEU A 194 -9.75 26.74 -12.10
C LEU A 194 -8.29 26.26 -12.11
N ILE A 195 -7.40 27.08 -11.60
CA ILE A 195 -5.99 26.78 -11.60
C ILE A 195 -5.55 26.27 -10.23
N THR A 196 -4.79 25.18 -10.22
CA THR A 196 -4.02 24.73 -9.05
C THR A 196 -2.56 24.59 -9.41
N ARG A 197 -1.66 24.91 -8.47
CA ARG A 197 -0.23 24.64 -8.58
C ARG A 197 0.15 23.57 -7.58
N THR A 198 0.77 22.52 -8.06
CA THR A 198 0.97 21.29 -7.32
C THR A 198 2.44 20.88 -7.35
N ARG A 199 2.96 20.49 -6.19
CA ARG A 199 4.20 19.73 -6.05
C ARG A 199 3.90 18.27 -6.24
N VAL A 200 4.64 17.61 -7.12
CA VAL A 200 4.47 16.18 -7.40
C VAL A 200 5.81 15.46 -7.30
N TRP A 201 5.86 14.41 -6.51
CA TRP A 201 7.04 13.56 -6.38
C TRP A 201 6.69 12.13 -5.96
N ALA A 202 7.65 11.23 -6.09
CA ALA A 202 7.55 9.85 -5.64
C ALA A 202 8.46 9.65 -4.39
N PRO A 203 7.89 9.66 -3.16
CA PRO A 203 8.65 9.41 -1.93
C PRO A 203 9.29 8.02 -1.87
N SER A 204 8.69 7.08 -2.56
CA SER A 204 9.19 5.71 -2.77
C SER A 204 8.73 5.22 -4.14
N PRO A 205 9.24 4.08 -4.64
CA PRO A 205 8.82 3.55 -5.94
C PRO A 205 7.32 3.33 -6.08
N TRP A 206 6.62 3.10 -4.96
CA TRP A 206 5.19 2.75 -4.95
C TRP A 206 4.31 3.81 -4.30
N GLN A 207 4.81 5.03 -4.23
CA GLN A 207 4.06 6.19 -3.72
C GLN A 207 4.18 7.35 -4.69
N VAL A 208 3.07 8.05 -4.89
CA VAL A 208 3.08 9.37 -5.52
C VAL A 208 2.41 10.35 -4.56
N ARG A 209 3.00 11.50 -4.37
CA ARG A 209 2.46 12.55 -3.51
C ARG A 209 2.26 13.82 -4.28
N ASN A 210 1.10 14.42 -4.07
CA ASN A 210 0.70 15.68 -4.65
C ASN A 210 0.36 16.67 -3.52
N GLU A 211 0.97 17.86 -3.53
CA GLU A 211 0.67 18.94 -2.59
C GLU A 211 0.32 20.21 -3.33
N VAL A 212 -0.89 20.71 -3.11
CA VAL A 212 -1.32 21.98 -3.72
C VAL A 212 -0.74 23.15 -2.95
N PHE A 213 0.11 23.95 -3.60
CA PHE A 213 0.76 25.12 -3.01
C PHE A 213 0.26 26.44 -3.56
N GLY A 214 -0.58 26.44 -4.60
CA GLY A 214 -1.12 27.66 -5.20
C GLY A 214 -2.48 27.46 -5.87
N GLY A 215 -3.26 28.51 -5.99
CA GLY A 215 -4.58 28.46 -6.61
C GLY A 215 -5.66 27.96 -5.66
N LEU A 216 -6.65 27.21 -6.16
CA LEU A 216 -7.69 26.61 -5.34
C LEU A 216 -7.14 25.40 -4.57
N ALA A 217 -7.75 25.15 -3.40
CA ALA A 217 -7.42 24.02 -2.54
C ALA A 217 -5.97 23.99 -2.02
N VAL A 218 -5.34 25.16 -1.85
CA VAL A 218 -4.04 25.27 -1.21
C VAL A 218 -4.03 24.53 0.12
N GLY A 219 -2.99 23.68 0.31
CA GLY A 219 -2.86 22.82 1.49
C GLY A 219 -3.49 21.43 1.32
N MET A 220 -4.19 21.16 0.20
CA MET A 220 -4.63 19.81 -0.13
C MET A 220 -3.41 18.93 -0.41
N VAL A 221 -3.45 17.72 0.13
CA VAL A 221 -2.45 16.68 -0.09
C VAL A 221 -3.17 15.43 -0.57
N ILE A 222 -2.65 14.83 -1.64
CA ILE A 222 -3.08 13.54 -2.14
C ILE A 222 -1.88 12.59 -2.03
N GLU A 223 -2.10 11.46 -1.39
CA GLU A 223 -1.13 10.37 -1.30
C GLU A 223 -1.68 9.16 -2.04
N SER A 224 -1.06 8.80 -3.15
CA SER A 224 -1.43 7.62 -3.93
C SER A 224 -0.42 6.51 -3.65
N HIS A 225 -0.90 5.39 -3.13
CA HIS A 225 -0.09 4.22 -2.79
C HIS A 225 -0.42 3.09 -3.76
N LEU A 226 0.56 2.70 -4.56
CA LEU A 226 0.42 1.72 -5.63
C LEU A 226 0.78 0.33 -5.11
N THR A 227 -0.19 -0.57 -5.06
CA THR A 227 -0.01 -1.92 -4.55
C THR A 227 -0.26 -2.94 -5.67
N PRO A 228 0.75 -3.67 -6.14
CA PRO A 228 0.57 -4.72 -7.12
C PRO A 228 -0.25 -5.86 -6.51
N ILE A 229 -1.36 -6.22 -7.10
CA ILE A 229 -2.09 -7.46 -6.77
C ILE A 229 -1.38 -8.63 -7.45
N ASN A 230 -1.12 -8.49 -8.75
CA ASN A 230 -0.36 -9.41 -9.58
C ASN A 230 0.25 -8.64 -10.77
N ALA A 231 0.76 -9.34 -11.78
CA ALA A 231 1.38 -8.74 -12.96
C ALA A 231 0.42 -7.93 -13.85
N GLU A 232 -0.90 -8.04 -13.68
CA GLU A 232 -1.91 -7.43 -14.56
C GLU A 232 -2.83 -6.46 -13.81
N HIS A 233 -2.78 -6.45 -12.47
CA HIS A 233 -3.72 -5.68 -11.66
C HIS A 233 -2.99 -4.93 -10.54
N THR A 234 -3.34 -3.67 -10.39
CA THR A 234 -2.85 -2.78 -9.33
C THR A 234 -4.03 -2.21 -8.53
N LEU A 235 -3.87 -2.18 -7.21
CA LEU A 235 -4.75 -1.47 -6.30
C LEU A 235 -4.06 -0.16 -5.88
N ILE A 236 -4.79 0.94 -5.99
CA ILE A 236 -4.34 2.25 -5.56
C ILE A 236 -5.15 2.64 -4.33
N HIS A 237 -4.46 2.95 -3.23
CA HIS A 237 -5.06 3.54 -2.03
C HIS A 237 -4.78 5.05 -2.04
N GLU A 238 -5.81 5.88 -2.01
CA GLU A 238 -5.74 7.34 -1.93
C GLU A 238 -6.45 7.90 -0.71
#